data_2f7e65f5d25fa9bd994367f65168a5c4
#
_entry.id   2f7e65f5d25fa9bd994367f65168a5c4
#
_cell.length_a   1.000
_cell.length_b   1.000
_cell.length_c   1.000
_cell.angle_alpha   90.00
_cell.angle_beta   90.00
_cell.angle_gamma   90.00
#
_symmetry.space_group_name_H-M   'P 1'
#
loop_
_entity.id
_entity.type
_entity.pdbx_description
1 polymer ?
#
loop_
_entity_poly.entity_id
_entity_poly.type
_entity_poly.pdbx_seq_one_letter_code
_entity_poly.pdbx_strand_id
1 'polypeptide(L)'
;MSVIVAVVENRRVRMGSDGAISSEDYIAELREPKIFRFGKVLMGCAGSLRCAQVIKHGPSPRPPTYREGSAHYIITGVVPAIRQIFRETDAPMDDFEALVGFRNRIFEITPRTFAVIEIKEDYAATGSGYLVALGSLASTMAMKDGERRLLRALTATAKHCPTVSEPFYTTLLR
;
A
#
# COMPACT_ATOMS: atom_id res chain seq x y z
N MET A 1 -12.02 -1.00 6.38
CA MET A 1 -11.01 0.09 6.63
C MET A 1 -9.67 -0.56 6.94
N SER A 2 -8.55 0.14 6.75
CA SER A 2 -7.21 -0.48 6.78
C SER A 2 -6.15 0.57 7.02
N VAL A 3 -4.93 0.15 7.33
CA VAL A 3 -3.74 0.99 7.24
C VAL A 3 -2.64 0.28 6.44
N ILE A 4 -2.07 0.98 5.48
CA ILE A 4 -0.89 0.57 4.75
C ILE A 4 0.23 1.55 5.09
N VAL A 5 1.40 1.05 5.40
CA VAL A 5 2.59 1.83 5.72
C VAL A 5 3.76 1.40 4.84
N ALA A 6 4.62 2.33 4.48
CA ALA A 6 5.80 2.06 3.67
C ALA A 6 7.01 2.83 4.18
N VAL A 7 8.20 2.25 4.05
CA VAL A 7 9.49 2.91 4.27
C VAL A 7 10.47 2.53 3.17
N VAL A 8 11.40 3.44 2.86
CA VAL A 8 12.59 3.14 2.06
C VAL A 8 13.73 2.80 3.01
N GLU A 9 14.26 1.60 2.88
CA GLU A 9 15.45 1.16 3.61
C GLU A 9 16.47 0.53 2.65
N ASN A 10 17.74 0.85 2.77
CA ASN A 10 18.80 0.27 1.95
C ASN A 10 18.47 0.28 0.44
N ARG A 11 17.89 1.37 -0.06
CA ARG A 11 17.44 1.55 -1.45
C ARG A 11 16.35 0.58 -1.90
N ARG A 12 15.57 0.04 -0.98
CA ARG A 12 14.42 -0.84 -1.26
C ARG A 12 13.20 -0.36 -0.49
N VAL A 13 12.02 -0.61 -1.01
CA VAL A 13 10.77 -0.31 -0.32
C VAL A 13 10.36 -1.52 0.50
N ARG A 14 10.10 -1.30 1.79
CA ARG A 14 9.38 -2.22 2.67
C ARG A 14 8.00 -1.68 2.95
N MET A 15 7.00 -2.52 2.90
CA MET A 15 5.62 -2.17 3.26
C MET A 15 5.12 -3.02 4.42
N GLY A 16 4.15 -2.46 5.14
CA GLY A 16 3.41 -3.16 6.18
C GLY A 16 1.92 -2.86 6.08
N SER A 17 1.11 -3.77 6.60
CA SER A 17 -0.33 -3.60 6.72
C SER A 17 -0.88 -4.27 7.98
N ASP A 18 -2.02 -3.80 8.44
CA ASP A 18 -2.88 -4.58 9.32
C ASP A 18 -3.47 -5.79 8.56
N GLY A 19 -3.87 -6.80 9.28
CA GLY A 19 -4.42 -8.06 8.73
C GLY A 19 -5.90 -8.24 8.97
N ALA A 20 -6.62 -7.21 9.41
CA ALA A 20 -8.03 -7.34 9.74
C ALA A 20 -8.95 -6.60 8.75
N ILE A 21 -10.16 -7.09 8.63
CA ILE A 21 -11.31 -6.35 8.10
C ILE A 21 -12.23 -6.05 9.28
N SER A 22 -12.62 -4.78 9.39
CA SER A 22 -13.63 -4.35 10.35
C SER A 22 -14.88 -3.85 9.64
N SER A 23 -16.04 -4.26 10.13
CA SER A 23 -17.33 -3.63 9.89
C SER A 23 -17.82 -2.97 11.17
N GLU A 24 -19.03 -2.42 11.15
CA GLU A 24 -19.62 -1.82 12.37
C GLU A 24 -19.79 -2.85 13.49
N ASP A 25 -20.07 -4.11 13.14
CA ASP A 25 -20.47 -5.15 14.07
C ASP A 25 -19.42 -6.24 14.34
N TYR A 26 -18.36 -6.33 13.52
CA TYR A 26 -17.38 -7.39 13.70
C TYR A 26 -16.00 -7.05 13.13
N ILE A 27 -14.99 -7.78 13.62
CA ILE A 27 -13.63 -7.81 13.10
C ILE A 27 -13.32 -9.24 12.65
N ALA A 28 -12.83 -9.39 11.43
CA ALA A 28 -12.34 -10.67 10.90
C ALA A 28 -10.88 -10.56 10.50
N GLU A 29 -10.10 -11.59 10.79
CA GLU A 29 -8.72 -11.69 10.34
C GLU A 29 -8.66 -12.17 8.89
N LEU A 30 -7.83 -11.51 8.09
CA LEU A 30 -7.54 -11.93 6.73
C LEU A 30 -6.42 -12.97 6.73
N ARG A 31 -6.64 -14.08 6.02
CA ARG A 31 -5.58 -15.07 5.79
C ARG A 31 -4.45 -14.49 4.94
N GLU A 32 -4.75 -13.55 4.08
CA GLU A 32 -3.80 -12.96 3.13
C GLU A 32 -3.56 -11.48 3.44
N PRO A 33 -2.29 -11.01 3.37
CA PRO A 33 -1.97 -9.62 3.60
C PRO A 33 -2.57 -8.70 2.51
N LYS A 34 -2.85 -7.46 2.89
CA LYS A 34 -3.30 -6.37 2.00
C LYS A 34 -2.16 -5.79 1.15
N ILE A 35 -0.95 -6.32 1.33
CA ILE A 35 0.25 -6.00 0.57
C ILE A 35 0.65 -7.21 -0.27
N PHE A 36 0.89 -6.98 -1.55
CA PHE A 36 1.21 -8.03 -2.53
C PHE A 36 2.05 -7.51 -3.68
N ARG A 37 2.60 -8.42 -4.47
CA ARG A 37 3.28 -8.05 -5.71
C ARG A 37 2.29 -7.92 -6.85
N PHE A 38 2.43 -6.84 -7.62
CA PHE A 38 1.71 -6.62 -8.86
C PHE A 38 2.72 -6.37 -9.98
N GLY A 39 3.10 -7.42 -10.69
CA GLY A 39 4.21 -7.39 -11.61
C GLY A 39 5.54 -7.09 -10.91
N LYS A 40 6.17 -5.97 -11.26
CA LYS A 40 7.46 -5.53 -10.70
C LYS A 40 7.33 -4.56 -9.52
N VAL A 41 6.12 -4.22 -9.12
CA VAL A 41 5.88 -3.33 -7.99
C VAL A 41 5.42 -4.09 -6.75
N LEU A 42 5.67 -3.52 -5.58
CA LEU A 42 5.01 -3.90 -4.33
C LEU A 42 3.83 -2.96 -4.13
N MET A 43 2.65 -3.49 -3.93
CA MET A 43 1.43 -2.72 -3.76
C MET A 43 0.76 -3.04 -2.43
N GLY A 44 0.31 -2.02 -1.74
CA GLY A 44 -0.57 -2.11 -0.58
C GLY A 44 -1.85 -1.35 -0.87
N CYS A 45 -3.00 -2.01 -0.72
CA CYS A 45 -4.30 -1.44 -1.01
C CYS A 45 -5.10 -1.18 0.26
N ALA A 46 -5.73 -0.01 0.32
CA ALA A 46 -6.72 0.36 1.31
C ALA A 46 -8.06 0.68 0.61
N GLY A 47 -9.14 0.80 1.40
CA GLY A 47 -10.50 0.93 0.89
C GLY A 47 -11.16 -0.44 0.65
N SER A 48 -11.78 -0.64 -0.49
CA SER A 48 -12.51 -1.86 -0.83
C SER A 48 -11.60 -3.08 -0.95
N LEU A 49 -11.92 -4.15 -0.20
CA LEU A 49 -11.24 -5.44 -0.33
C LEU A 49 -11.40 -6.01 -1.75
N ARG A 50 -12.55 -5.77 -2.41
CA ARG A 50 -12.79 -6.22 -3.78
C ARG A 50 -11.74 -5.66 -4.73
N CYS A 51 -11.37 -4.38 -4.58
CA CYS A 51 -10.32 -3.74 -5.39
C CYS A 51 -8.98 -4.45 -5.23
N ALA A 52 -8.56 -4.72 -3.99
CA ALA A 52 -7.32 -5.45 -3.71
C ALA A 52 -7.33 -6.85 -4.33
N GLN A 53 -8.43 -7.58 -4.19
CA GLN A 53 -8.59 -8.94 -4.73
C GLN A 53 -8.49 -8.99 -6.26
N VAL A 54 -9.23 -8.12 -6.97
CA VAL A 54 -9.22 -8.13 -8.43
C VAL A 54 -7.87 -7.72 -9.01
N ILE A 55 -7.15 -6.80 -8.36
CA ILE A 55 -5.79 -6.45 -8.77
C ILE A 55 -4.83 -7.62 -8.52
N LYS A 56 -4.89 -8.22 -7.32
CA LYS A 56 -3.98 -9.31 -6.93
C LYS A 56 -4.09 -10.52 -7.84
N HIS A 57 -5.30 -10.86 -8.28
CA HIS A 57 -5.59 -12.02 -9.12
C HIS A 57 -5.78 -11.67 -10.60
N GLY A 58 -5.71 -10.40 -10.95
CA GLY A 58 -5.82 -9.92 -12.33
C GLY A 58 -4.50 -10.00 -13.11
N PRO A 59 -4.53 -9.62 -14.39
CA PRO A 59 -3.34 -9.61 -15.24
C PRO A 59 -2.32 -8.59 -14.73
N SER A 60 -1.05 -9.00 -14.70
CA SER A 60 0.05 -8.12 -14.32
C SER A 60 0.23 -6.98 -15.33
N PRO A 61 0.69 -5.79 -14.89
CA PRO A 61 1.06 -4.71 -15.81
C PRO A 61 2.22 -5.15 -16.72
N ARG A 62 2.36 -4.48 -17.86
CA ARG A 62 3.54 -4.68 -18.70
C ARG A 62 4.82 -4.50 -17.89
N PRO A 63 5.91 -5.22 -18.20
CA PRO A 63 7.18 -4.97 -17.53
C PRO A 63 7.71 -3.57 -17.85
N PRO A 64 8.45 -2.93 -16.93
CA PRO A 64 9.13 -1.67 -17.23
C PRO A 64 10.26 -1.88 -18.22
N THR A 65 10.52 -0.90 -19.07
CA THR A 65 11.71 -0.91 -19.92
C THR A 65 12.96 -0.52 -19.13
N TYR A 66 14.15 -0.86 -19.64
CA TYR A 66 15.42 -0.65 -18.92
C TYR A 66 15.68 0.81 -18.51
N ARG A 67 15.33 1.78 -19.37
CA ARG A 67 15.56 3.22 -19.13
C ARG A 67 14.32 3.96 -18.66
N GLU A 68 13.23 3.28 -18.40
CA GLU A 68 11.98 3.91 -18.03
C GLU A 68 12.06 4.53 -16.63
N GLY A 69 11.68 5.80 -16.52
CA GLY A 69 11.57 6.50 -15.24
C GLY A 69 10.52 5.86 -14.33
N SER A 70 10.76 5.86 -13.01
CA SER A 70 9.87 5.19 -12.08
C SER A 70 8.45 5.76 -12.11
N ALA A 71 8.28 7.08 -12.02
CA ALA A 71 6.96 7.71 -12.11
C ALA A 71 6.28 7.44 -13.46
N HIS A 72 7.04 7.52 -14.57
CA HIS A 72 6.51 7.23 -15.90
C HIS A 72 5.93 5.81 -15.97
N TYR A 73 6.67 4.81 -15.47
CA TYR A 73 6.17 3.43 -15.45
C TYR A 73 4.90 3.25 -14.60
N ILE A 74 4.83 3.89 -13.43
CA ILE A 74 3.61 3.81 -12.61
C ILE A 74 2.42 4.43 -13.36
N ILE A 75 2.61 5.61 -13.97
CA ILE A 75 1.55 6.34 -14.69
C ILE A 75 1.10 5.60 -15.96
N THR A 76 2.04 5.06 -16.75
CA THR A 76 1.74 4.53 -18.10
C THR A 76 1.67 3.01 -18.18
N GLY A 77 2.12 2.31 -17.16
CA GLY A 77 2.10 0.85 -17.08
C GLY A 77 1.18 0.32 -15.99
N VAL A 78 1.39 0.75 -14.74
CA VAL A 78 0.66 0.20 -13.59
C VAL A 78 -0.77 0.72 -13.53
N VAL A 79 -0.98 2.02 -13.59
CA VAL A 79 -2.32 2.64 -13.52
C VAL A 79 -3.26 2.17 -14.63
N PRO A 80 -2.86 2.14 -15.92
CA PRO A 80 -3.72 1.61 -16.99
C PRO A 80 -4.12 0.15 -16.77
N ALA A 81 -3.22 -0.70 -16.27
CA ALA A 81 -3.53 -2.09 -15.95
C ALA A 81 -4.59 -2.20 -14.84
N ILE A 82 -4.47 -1.42 -13.76
CA ILE A 82 -5.47 -1.37 -12.68
C ILE A 82 -6.82 -0.92 -13.23
N ARG A 83 -6.86 0.16 -14.02
CA ARG A 83 -8.10 0.69 -14.60
C ARG A 83 -8.77 -0.29 -15.56
N GLN A 84 -7.98 -1.07 -16.29
CA GLN A 84 -8.51 -2.14 -17.15
C GLN A 84 -9.16 -3.22 -16.30
N ILE A 85 -8.46 -3.73 -15.26
CA ILE A 85 -9.00 -4.73 -14.33
C ILE A 85 -10.33 -4.25 -13.72
N PHE A 86 -10.39 -3.00 -13.26
CA PHE A 86 -11.60 -2.47 -12.63
C PHE A 86 -12.77 -2.37 -13.61
N ARG A 87 -12.52 -1.98 -14.87
CA ARG A 87 -13.57 -1.97 -15.91
C ARG A 87 -14.09 -3.37 -16.25
N GLU A 88 -13.19 -4.36 -16.30
CA GLU A 88 -13.53 -5.75 -16.62
C GLU A 88 -14.23 -6.48 -15.46
N THR A 89 -14.03 -6.03 -14.22
CA THR A 89 -14.56 -6.69 -13.01
C THR A 89 -15.63 -5.89 -12.27
N ASP A 90 -16.01 -4.72 -12.80
CA ASP A 90 -16.95 -3.78 -12.18
C ASP A 90 -16.59 -3.46 -10.73
N ALA A 91 -15.28 -3.28 -10.46
CA ALA A 91 -14.80 -2.95 -9.12
C ALA A 91 -15.01 -1.47 -8.80
N PRO A 92 -15.35 -1.11 -7.55
CA PRO A 92 -15.67 0.27 -7.17
C PRO A 92 -14.40 1.16 -7.18
N MET A 93 -14.28 2.04 -8.18
CA MET A 93 -13.11 2.92 -8.33
C MET A 93 -13.00 4.00 -7.25
N ASP A 94 -14.14 4.36 -6.63
CA ASP A 94 -14.24 5.46 -5.67
C ASP A 94 -13.68 5.10 -4.29
N ASP A 95 -13.64 3.81 -3.97
CA ASP A 95 -13.15 3.27 -2.69
C ASP A 95 -11.86 2.48 -2.90
N PHE A 96 -10.90 3.07 -3.62
CA PHE A 96 -9.60 2.48 -3.87
C PHE A 96 -8.49 3.51 -3.67
N GLU A 97 -7.58 3.23 -2.81
CA GLU A 97 -6.31 3.94 -2.64
C GLU A 97 -5.17 2.94 -2.46
N ALA A 98 -3.99 3.25 -2.91
CA ALA A 98 -2.86 2.36 -2.80
C ALA A 98 -1.54 3.09 -2.59
N LEU A 99 -0.64 2.46 -1.81
CA LEU A 99 0.78 2.73 -1.86
C LEU A 99 1.45 1.75 -2.82
N VAL A 100 2.35 2.27 -3.64
CA VAL A 100 3.12 1.49 -4.62
C VAL A 100 4.60 1.72 -4.39
N GLY A 101 5.32 0.65 -4.08
CA GLY A 101 6.78 0.62 -4.02
C GLY A 101 7.35 0.16 -5.35
N PHE A 102 8.24 0.95 -5.94
CA PHE A 102 8.97 0.56 -7.13
C PHE A 102 10.42 1.04 -7.06
N ARG A 103 11.37 0.13 -7.24
CA ARG A 103 12.78 0.40 -7.01
C ARG A 103 12.99 0.91 -5.57
N ASN A 104 13.49 2.14 -5.41
CA ASN A 104 13.70 2.81 -4.12
C ASN A 104 12.75 3.99 -3.90
N ARG A 105 11.55 3.96 -4.47
CA ARG A 105 10.57 5.06 -4.43
C ARG A 105 9.21 4.57 -4.00
N ILE A 106 8.48 5.43 -3.31
CA ILE A 106 7.11 5.23 -2.89
C ILE A 106 6.22 6.16 -3.69
N PHE A 107 5.11 5.63 -4.18
CA PHE A 107 4.07 6.36 -4.88
C PHE A 107 2.74 6.11 -4.18
N GLU A 108 1.87 7.10 -4.22
CA GLU A 108 0.48 6.97 -3.85
C GLU A 108 -0.39 7.04 -5.10
N ILE A 109 -1.38 6.16 -5.20
CA ILE A 109 -2.43 6.24 -6.22
C ILE A 109 -3.70 6.69 -5.53
N THR A 110 -4.21 7.87 -5.93
CA THR A 110 -5.39 8.45 -5.31
C THR A 110 -6.69 7.83 -5.81
N PRO A 111 -7.74 7.80 -4.98
CA PRO A 111 -9.06 7.30 -5.39
C PRO A 111 -9.64 8.11 -6.55
N ARG A 112 -10.59 7.54 -7.27
CA ARG A 112 -11.36 8.13 -8.38
C ARG A 112 -10.51 8.55 -9.58
N THR A 113 -9.56 9.44 -9.38
CA THR A 113 -8.75 10.03 -10.48
C THR A 113 -7.59 9.14 -10.90
N PHE A 114 -7.11 8.25 -10.00
CA PHE A 114 -5.87 7.47 -10.18
C PHE A 114 -4.65 8.36 -10.41
N ALA A 115 -4.66 9.57 -9.85
CA ALA A 115 -3.48 10.42 -9.87
C ALA A 115 -2.34 9.73 -9.11
N VAL A 116 -1.13 9.84 -9.65
CA VAL A 116 0.08 9.26 -9.08
C VAL A 116 0.88 10.35 -8.40
N ILE A 117 1.08 10.23 -7.10
CA ILE A 117 1.88 11.15 -6.30
C ILE A 117 3.18 10.42 -5.93
N GLU A 118 4.33 10.92 -6.40
CA GLU A 118 5.62 10.45 -5.95
C GLU A 118 5.93 11.06 -4.59
N ILE A 119 6.08 10.23 -3.57
CA ILE A 119 6.38 10.68 -2.19
C ILE A 119 7.86 11.03 -2.10
N LYS A 120 8.15 12.23 -1.60
CA LYS A 120 9.52 12.74 -1.44
C LYS A 120 10.20 12.13 -0.22
N GLU A 121 9.44 11.90 0.84
CA GLU A 121 9.92 11.32 2.08
C GLU A 121 10.23 9.82 1.90
N ASP A 122 11.13 9.31 2.73
CA ASP A 122 11.47 7.87 2.78
C ASP A 122 10.41 7.04 3.54
N TYR A 123 9.21 7.58 3.72
CA TYR A 123 8.09 6.87 4.34
C TYR A 123 6.74 7.44 3.86
N ALA A 124 5.70 6.59 3.95
CA ALA A 124 4.33 6.97 3.63
C ALA A 124 3.33 6.09 4.39
N ALA A 125 2.10 6.56 4.50
CA ALA A 125 0.98 5.77 5.00
C ALA A 125 -0.31 6.18 4.28
N THR A 126 -1.23 5.21 4.10
CA THR A 126 -2.57 5.44 3.54
C THR A 126 -3.61 4.58 4.27
N GLY A 127 -4.89 4.85 4.05
CA GLY A 127 -6.00 4.18 4.73
C GLY A 127 -6.48 4.91 5.99
N SER A 128 -7.48 4.37 6.67
CA SER A 128 -8.18 5.04 7.78
C SER A 128 -7.28 5.45 8.97
N GLY A 129 -6.19 4.73 9.20
CA GLY A 129 -5.24 5.00 10.29
C GLY A 129 -4.02 5.82 9.90
N TYR A 130 -3.98 6.40 8.70
CA TYR A 130 -2.76 6.97 8.12
C TYR A 130 -2.12 8.11 8.94
N LEU A 131 -2.90 8.97 9.58
CA LEU A 131 -2.35 10.10 10.37
C LEU A 131 -1.54 9.62 11.58
N VAL A 132 -2.03 8.61 12.29
CA VAL A 132 -1.31 8.03 13.45
C VAL A 132 -0.04 7.33 12.96
N ALA A 133 -0.16 6.58 11.85
CA ALA A 133 0.97 5.89 11.24
C ALA A 133 2.06 6.86 10.77
N LEU A 134 1.70 7.95 10.07
CA LEU A 134 2.64 8.99 9.63
C LEU A 134 3.36 9.64 10.80
N GLY A 135 2.65 10.02 11.87
CA GLY A 135 3.25 10.58 13.08
C GLY A 135 4.28 9.62 13.72
N SER A 136 3.95 8.32 13.79
CA SER A 136 4.87 7.29 14.28
C SER A 136 6.08 7.10 13.36
N LEU A 137 5.90 7.07 12.04
CA LEU A 137 7.00 6.94 11.08
C LEU A 137 7.92 8.15 11.11
N ALA A 138 7.38 9.36 11.22
CA ALA A 138 8.14 10.59 11.35
C ALA A 138 9.00 10.60 12.63
N SER A 139 8.43 10.20 13.76
CA SER A 139 9.14 10.17 15.06
C SER A 139 10.24 9.10 15.12
N THR A 140 10.19 8.10 14.22
CA THR A 140 11.15 7.00 14.18
C THR A 140 12.17 7.08 13.02
N MET A 141 12.33 8.23 12.39
CA MET A 141 13.24 8.41 11.24
C MET A 141 14.70 8.03 11.54
N ALA A 142 15.16 8.23 12.77
CA ALA A 142 16.52 7.84 13.18
C ALA A 142 16.72 6.31 13.30
N MET A 143 15.67 5.52 13.30
CA MET A 143 15.78 4.06 13.35
C MET A 143 16.17 3.51 11.98
N LYS A 144 17.24 2.70 11.95
CA LYS A 144 17.74 2.08 10.71
C LYS A 144 16.95 0.84 10.27
N ASP A 145 16.26 0.17 11.20
CA ASP A 145 15.47 -1.03 10.95
C ASP A 145 14.07 -0.66 10.47
N GLY A 146 13.86 -0.77 9.16
CA GLY A 146 12.60 -0.41 8.52
C GLY A 146 11.44 -1.32 8.96
N GLU A 147 11.67 -2.59 9.20
CA GLU A 147 10.63 -3.50 9.70
C GLU A 147 10.13 -3.08 11.07
N ARG A 148 11.05 -2.80 11.97
CA ARG A 148 10.72 -2.33 13.31
C ARG A 148 10.00 -0.98 13.30
N ARG A 149 10.36 -0.09 12.35
CA ARG A 149 9.62 1.19 12.15
C ARG A 149 8.18 0.94 11.73
N LEU A 150 7.96 0.06 10.75
CA LEU A 150 6.61 -0.30 10.29
C LEU A 150 5.78 -0.92 11.40
N LEU A 151 6.33 -1.91 12.14
CA LEU A 151 5.63 -2.55 13.24
C LEU A 151 5.24 -1.57 14.34
N ARG A 152 6.12 -0.60 14.69
CA ARG A 152 5.78 0.46 15.64
C ARG A 152 4.65 1.35 15.15
N ALA A 153 4.65 1.71 13.86
CA ALA A 153 3.59 2.52 13.26
C ALA A 153 2.25 1.77 13.27
N LEU A 154 2.25 0.50 12.90
CA LEU A 154 1.06 -0.35 12.92
C LEU A 154 0.53 -0.55 14.35
N THR A 155 1.39 -0.84 15.32
CA THR A 155 1.00 -0.97 16.74
C THR A 155 0.42 0.34 17.29
N ALA A 156 1.06 1.48 17.01
CA ALA A 156 0.55 2.78 17.43
C ALA A 156 -0.83 3.07 16.81
N THR A 157 -0.98 2.71 15.53
CA THR A 157 -2.25 2.90 14.82
C THR A 157 -3.34 2.01 15.40
N ALA A 158 -3.08 0.73 15.63
CA ALA A 158 -4.06 -0.19 16.22
C ALA A 158 -4.53 0.23 17.61
N LYS A 159 -3.65 0.91 18.37
CA LYS A 159 -4.01 1.43 19.70
C LYS A 159 -5.02 2.59 19.66
N HIS A 160 -5.00 3.40 18.58
CA HIS A 160 -5.74 4.65 18.49
C HIS A 160 -6.80 4.67 17.37
N CYS A 161 -6.81 3.66 16.51
CA CYS A 161 -7.75 3.54 15.40
C CYS A 161 -8.50 2.20 15.50
N PRO A 162 -9.78 2.19 15.85
CA PRO A 162 -10.53 0.97 16.11
C PRO A 162 -10.73 0.09 14.87
N THR A 163 -10.45 0.62 13.70
CA THR A 163 -10.57 -0.10 12.42
C THR A 163 -9.28 -0.78 11.97
N VAL A 164 -8.24 -0.71 12.79
CA VAL A 164 -6.92 -1.29 12.54
C VAL A 164 -6.57 -2.25 13.67
N SER A 165 -6.25 -3.50 13.33
CA SER A 165 -5.88 -4.50 14.33
C SER A 165 -4.86 -5.52 13.80
N GLU A 166 -4.21 -6.23 14.71
CA GLU A 166 -3.38 -7.40 14.38
C GLU A 166 -4.20 -8.48 13.64
N PRO A 167 -3.52 -9.40 12.91
CA PRO A 167 -2.06 -9.52 12.78
C PRO A 167 -1.47 -8.44 11.85
N PHE A 168 -0.18 -8.13 12.05
CA PHE A 168 0.55 -7.22 11.16
C PHE A 168 1.43 -8.01 10.18
N TYR A 169 1.44 -7.58 8.94
CA TYR A 169 2.25 -8.16 7.87
C TYR A 169 3.27 -7.16 7.37
N THR A 170 4.48 -7.61 7.09
CA THR A 170 5.52 -6.80 6.44
C THR A 170 6.12 -7.53 5.25
N THR A 171 6.49 -6.80 4.22
CA THR A 171 7.10 -7.35 3.00
C THR A 171 8.13 -6.39 2.43
N LEU A 172 9.30 -6.91 2.04
CA LEU A 172 10.34 -6.16 1.37
C LEU A 172 10.25 -6.38 -0.15
N LEU A 173 10.31 -5.30 -0.93
CA LEU A 173 10.45 -5.38 -2.39
C LEU A 173 11.85 -5.90 -2.73
N ARG A 174 11.90 -7.10 -3.31
CA ARG A 174 13.13 -7.77 -3.78
C ARG A 174 13.39 -7.51 -5.24
#